data_868fb96ef5663cafadc3e670286141e1
#
_entry.id   868fb96ef5663cafadc3e670286141e1
#
_cell.length_a   1.000
_cell.length_b   1.000
_cell.length_c   1.000
_cell.angle_alpha   90.00
_cell.angle_beta   90.00
_cell.angle_gamma   90.00
#
_symmetry.space_group_name_H-M   'P 1'
#
loop_
_entity.id
_entity.type
_entity.pdbx_description
1 polymer ?
#
loop_
_entity_poly.entity_id
_entity_poly.type
_entity_poly.pdbx_seq_one_letter_code
_entity_poly.pdbx_strand_id
1 'polypeptide(L)'
;MSEHVRATLPDRTEHATLDLPTREKLIVMVAVLLGLFLGALDQTIVSVALPRIVSDLGGSDLYTWVVIAYLLTSTLTIPIYGKLGDVFGRQRMLIIGILIFLAGSALSGLSQSIGELIVFRGLQGCGAGALFPISLAVVGDLFTPRERGRYQGLFGAVFGLSFIVGPFLGGVITDDISWHWIFYVNVPVGIVALYAITRRLPNLRTTAARLSDLDFSGIAIFTVGVVPILLGLTFKGLTDASGNLYGWTAWQVGGLILVGLAVMAAFIVNEARVRHPIIPLDLFSTRTLAATNVAVFMVSSCMFAAVIFIPLYYQVVKGVSATASGYSMWPLLVGLIVTSVGAGFYLTRTGRYKVLLLIGLGVLILGSFLMTHLSPSTATPTLWLWLALTGLGIGPSMSVFTVVIQNAAPRERLGTATSTLTFLRQIGGMVGLAIAGTVFSQGLSSQLPKQLSAAHLPIQLTTHFSGSGAFSENNIASVGNLGQTILQAVPASARAEVRPYLNQIVNALHNAMSLALGGVFWVALSGAVLGFLATLVMRELPLRGSGRQAGEEEREAAEAEPEMVPTA
;
A
#
# COMPACT_ATOMS: atom_id res chain seq x y z
N MET A 1 59.45 -24.20 -29.11
CA MET A 1 58.30 -23.88 -29.97
C MET A 1 57.07 -24.45 -29.32
N SER A 2 56.32 -23.62 -28.63
CA SER A 2 54.86 -23.71 -28.41
C SER A 2 54.46 -22.48 -27.59
N GLU A 3 54.11 -21.40 -28.29
CA GLU A 3 53.49 -20.21 -27.74
C GLU A 3 52.09 -20.57 -27.28
N HIS A 4 51.86 -20.48 -25.96
CA HIS A 4 50.52 -20.42 -25.42
C HIS A 4 50.04 -18.95 -25.48
N VAL A 5 49.32 -18.64 -26.54
CA VAL A 5 48.46 -17.44 -26.59
C VAL A 5 47.35 -17.62 -25.55
N ARG A 6 47.55 -17.05 -24.38
CA ARG A 6 46.46 -16.77 -23.45
C ARG A 6 45.61 -15.67 -24.06
N ALA A 7 44.51 -16.04 -24.70
CA ALA A 7 43.44 -15.11 -25.01
C ALA A 7 42.90 -14.58 -23.71
N THR A 8 43.26 -13.35 -23.37
CA THR A 8 42.60 -12.56 -22.32
C THR A 8 41.18 -12.29 -22.75
N LEU A 9 40.23 -13.06 -22.19
CA LEU A 9 38.82 -12.73 -22.29
C LEU A 9 38.65 -11.34 -21.63
N PRO A 10 38.03 -10.35 -22.30
CA PRO A 10 37.76 -9.09 -21.68
C PRO A 10 36.78 -9.32 -20.50
N ASP A 11 37.17 -8.84 -19.35
CA ASP A 11 36.37 -8.85 -18.14
C ASP A 11 35.09 -8.02 -18.38
N ARG A 12 34.00 -8.71 -18.77
CA ARG A 12 32.69 -8.11 -19.06
C ARG A 12 31.88 -7.96 -17.78
N THR A 13 32.44 -7.43 -16.74
CA THR A 13 31.73 -7.02 -15.51
C THR A 13 31.49 -5.52 -15.40
N GLU A 14 31.70 -4.77 -16.48
CA GLU A 14 31.31 -3.36 -16.54
C GLU A 14 29.80 -3.23 -16.76
N HIS A 15 29.17 -2.69 -15.81
CA HIS A 15 27.92 -1.93 -15.64
C HIS A 15 27.09 -1.63 -16.90
N ALA A 16 26.52 -2.63 -17.54
CA ALA A 16 25.51 -2.42 -18.55
C ALA A 16 24.16 -2.06 -17.90
N THR A 17 24.00 -0.80 -17.47
CA THR A 17 22.69 -0.15 -17.61
C THR A 17 22.37 -0.25 -19.09
N LEU A 18 21.14 -0.71 -19.42
CA LEU A 18 20.74 -0.75 -20.81
C LEU A 18 20.97 0.62 -21.45
N ASP A 19 21.86 0.68 -22.41
CA ASP A 19 22.14 1.89 -23.19
C ASP A 19 21.00 2.14 -24.19
N LEU A 20 19.80 2.29 -23.63
CA LEU A 20 18.65 2.75 -24.40
C LEU A 20 18.71 4.28 -24.53
N PRO A 21 18.38 4.81 -25.71
CA PRO A 21 18.20 6.24 -25.88
C PRO A 21 17.22 6.80 -24.84
N THR A 22 17.46 8.02 -24.34
CA THR A 22 16.60 8.65 -23.31
C THR A 22 15.13 8.65 -23.70
N ARG A 23 14.80 8.81 -24.99
CA ARG A 23 13.43 8.76 -25.50
C ARG A 23 12.79 7.37 -25.28
N GLU A 24 13.52 6.30 -25.49
CA GLU A 24 13.01 4.94 -25.28
C GLU A 24 12.83 4.64 -23.80
N LYS A 25 13.78 5.04 -22.95
CA LYS A 25 13.64 4.94 -21.49
C LYS A 25 12.37 5.64 -21.00
N LEU A 26 12.04 6.84 -21.53
CA LEU A 26 10.83 7.56 -21.19
C LEU A 26 9.55 6.88 -21.66
N ILE A 27 9.54 6.29 -22.86
CA ILE A 27 8.38 5.54 -23.36
C ILE A 27 8.12 4.31 -22.50
N VAL A 28 9.16 3.56 -22.15
CA VAL A 28 9.05 2.43 -21.22
C VAL A 28 8.55 2.89 -19.86
N MET A 29 9.06 4.01 -19.36
CA MET A 29 8.63 4.58 -18.09
C MET A 29 7.14 4.93 -18.07
N VAL A 30 6.63 5.59 -19.13
CA VAL A 30 5.20 5.89 -19.26
C VAL A 30 4.37 4.61 -19.30
N ALA A 31 4.81 3.58 -20.05
CA ALA A 31 4.11 2.30 -20.14
C ALA A 31 4.02 1.60 -18.77
N VAL A 32 5.11 1.62 -18.02
CA VAL A 32 5.19 1.04 -16.67
C VAL A 32 4.32 1.82 -15.67
N LEU A 33 4.31 3.15 -15.75
CA LEU A 33 3.45 4.01 -14.93
C LEU A 33 1.96 3.82 -15.27
N LEU A 34 1.61 3.57 -16.54
CA LEU A 34 0.24 3.20 -16.93
C LEU A 34 -0.17 1.85 -16.33
N GLY A 35 0.71 0.85 -16.33
CA GLY A 35 0.46 -0.42 -15.65
C GLY A 35 0.22 -0.24 -14.15
N LEU A 36 1.02 0.59 -13.49
CA LEU A 36 0.84 0.95 -12.08
C LEU A 36 -0.49 1.68 -11.85
N PHE A 37 -0.80 2.65 -12.72
CA PHE A 37 -2.03 3.42 -12.65
C PHE A 37 -3.27 2.54 -12.72
N LEU A 38 -3.27 1.50 -13.56
CA LEU A 38 -4.35 0.51 -13.63
C LEU A 38 -4.63 -0.12 -12.27
N GLY A 39 -3.59 -0.66 -11.61
CA GLY A 39 -3.76 -1.30 -10.30
C GLY A 39 -4.22 -0.34 -9.20
N ALA A 40 -3.72 0.89 -9.21
CA ALA A 40 -4.08 1.90 -8.22
C ALA A 40 -5.48 2.50 -8.48
N LEU A 41 -5.83 2.72 -9.75
CA LEU A 41 -7.15 3.20 -10.15
C LEU A 41 -8.24 2.19 -9.79
N ASP A 42 -8.01 0.91 -10.09
CA ASP A 42 -8.96 -0.17 -9.80
C ASP A 42 -9.34 -0.24 -8.32
N GLN A 43 -8.37 -0.10 -7.41
CA GLN A 43 -8.65 -0.09 -5.97
C GLN A 43 -9.57 1.06 -5.54
N THR A 44 -9.39 2.24 -6.15
CA THR A 44 -10.11 3.44 -5.75
C THR A 44 -11.48 3.57 -6.42
N ILE A 45 -11.59 3.15 -7.69
CA ILE A 45 -12.84 3.25 -8.46
C ILE A 45 -13.90 2.26 -7.94
N VAL A 46 -13.49 1.02 -7.62
CA VAL A 46 -14.39 -0.03 -7.11
C VAL A 46 -14.98 0.34 -5.75
N SER A 47 -14.20 0.97 -4.87
CA SER A 47 -14.68 1.36 -3.54
C SER A 47 -15.88 2.31 -3.57
N VAL A 48 -15.96 3.17 -4.58
CA VAL A 48 -17.09 4.11 -4.77
C VAL A 48 -18.33 3.41 -5.35
N ALA A 49 -18.13 2.47 -6.28
CA ALA A 49 -19.21 1.76 -6.95
C ALA A 49 -19.81 0.62 -6.10
N LEU A 50 -19.09 0.17 -5.08
CA LEU A 50 -19.42 -1.03 -4.30
C LEU A 50 -20.85 -1.01 -3.71
N PRO A 51 -21.38 0.09 -3.13
CA PRO A 51 -22.76 0.12 -2.65
C PRO A 51 -23.79 -0.15 -3.76
N ARG A 52 -23.56 0.37 -4.97
CA ARG A 52 -24.43 0.16 -6.12
C ARG A 52 -24.34 -1.29 -6.62
N ILE A 53 -23.12 -1.83 -6.70
CA ILE A 53 -22.89 -3.23 -7.08
C ILE A 53 -23.67 -4.17 -6.17
N VAL A 54 -23.61 -3.95 -4.86
CA VAL A 54 -24.30 -4.78 -3.87
C VAL A 54 -25.82 -4.63 -3.96
N SER A 55 -26.31 -3.42 -4.24
CA SER A 55 -27.76 -3.22 -4.45
C SER A 55 -28.29 -3.98 -5.67
N ASP A 56 -27.47 -4.11 -6.71
CA ASP A 56 -27.86 -4.76 -7.96
C ASP A 56 -27.69 -6.29 -7.92
N LEU A 57 -26.56 -6.79 -7.35
CA LEU A 57 -26.26 -8.23 -7.28
C LEU A 57 -26.78 -8.93 -6.03
N GLY A 58 -27.24 -8.18 -5.03
CA GLY A 58 -27.56 -8.71 -3.70
C GLY A 58 -26.33 -9.12 -2.90
N GLY A 59 -26.53 -9.77 -1.74
CA GLY A 59 -25.44 -10.32 -0.94
C GLY A 59 -24.68 -9.27 -0.11
N SER A 60 -25.41 -8.42 0.61
CA SER A 60 -24.86 -7.37 1.49
C SER A 60 -23.83 -7.88 2.50
N ASP A 61 -23.97 -9.12 2.94
CA ASP A 61 -23.05 -9.77 3.90
C ASP A 61 -21.69 -10.11 3.27
N LEU A 62 -21.62 -10.17 1.94
CA LEU A 62 -20.42 -10.54 1.18
C LEU A 62 -19.71 -9.35 0.53
N TYR A 63 -20.27 -8.14 0.66
CA TYR A 63 -19.77 -6.98 -0.08
C TYR A 63 -18.29 -6.68 0.19
N THR A 64 -17.85 -6.84 1.42
CA THR A 64 -16.46 -6.62 1.83
C THR A 64 -15.51 -7.60 1.16
N TRP A 65 -15.97 -8.83 0.87
CA TRP A 65 -15.17 -9.86 0.21
C TRP A 65 -14.77 -9.51 -1.22
N VAL A 66 -15.50 -8.65 -1.90
CA VAL A 66 -15.15 -8.12 -3.23
C VAL A 66 -13.80 -7.38 -3.20
N VAL A 67 -13.57 -6.61 -2.14
CA VAL A 67 -12.29 -5.89 -1.94
C VAL A 67 -11.22 -6.81 -1.38
N ILE A 68 -11.59 -7.66 -0.42
CA ILE A 68 -10.67 -8.59 0.27
C ILE A 68 -10.06 -9.58 -0.70
N ALA A 69 -10.85 -10.22 -1.56
CA ALA A 69 -10.35 -11.20 -2.51
C ALA A 69 -9.23 -10.62 -3.39
N TYR A 70 -9.41 -9.40 -3.87
CA TYR A 70 -8.41 -8.68 -4.65
C TYR A 70 -7.16 -8.35 -3.82
N LEU A 71 -7.30 -7.76 -2.64
CA LEU A 71 -6.16 -7.38 -1.79
C LEU A 71 -5.37 -8.59 -1.32
N LEU A 72 -6.06 -9.67 -0.94
CA LEU A 72 -5.44 -10.91 -0.47
C LEU A 72 -4.59 -11.54 -1.57
N THR A 73 -5.17 -11.74 -2.77
CA THR A 73 -4.46 -12.38 -3.87
C THR A 73 -3.36 -11.49 -4.43
N SER A 74 -3.55 -10.18 -4.50
CA SER A 74 -2.51 -9.25 -4.93
C SER A 74 -1.33 -9.22 -3.95
N THR A 75 -1.59 -9.16 -2.65
CA THR A 75 -0.54 -9.16 -1.62
C THR A 75 0.25 -10.46 -1.63
N LEU A 76 -0.45 -11.60 -1.75
CA LEU A 76 0.18 -12.91 -1.82
C LEU A 76 1.11 -13.06 -3.02
N THR A 77 0.71 -12.55 -4.17
CA THR A 77 1.47 -12.74 -5.43
C THR A 77 2.64 -11.76 -5.60
N ILE A 78 2.71 -10.67 -4.81
CA ILE A 78 3.81 -9.68 -4.86
C ILE A 78 5.21 -10.32 -4.78
N PRO A 79 5.58 -11.10 -3.75
CA PRO A 79 6.92 -11.69 -3.66
C PRO A 79 7.16 -12.74 -4.75
N ILE A 80 6.12 -13.48 -5.14
CA ILE A 80 6.19 -14.49 -6.19
C ILE A 80 6.57 -13.83 -7.52
N TYR A 81 5.87 -12.76 -7.93
CA TYR A 81 6.21 -12.03 -9.13
C TYR A 81 7.57 -11.35 -9.08
N GLY A 82 8.01 -10.90 -7.90
CA GLY A 82 9.36 -10.38 -7.73
C GLY A 82 10.42 -11.40 -8.13
N LYS A 83 10.31 -12.60 -7.58
CA LYS A 83 11.20 -13.72 -7.89
C LYS A 83 11.09 -14.17 -9.36
N LEU A 84 9.86 -14.37 -9.84
CA LEU A 84 9.61 -14.74 -11.24
C LEU A 84 10.16 -13.70 -12.21
N GLY A 85 10.07 -12.42 -11.86
CA GLY A 85 10.62 -11.31 -12.63
C GLY A 85 12.14 -11.35 -12.73
N ASP A 86 12.84 -11.73 -11.65
CA ASP A 86 14.29 -11.93 -11.66
C ASP A 86 14.70 -13.13 -12.53
N VAL A 87 13.89 -14.21 -12.48
CA VAL A 87 14.18 -15.48 -13.19
C VAL A 87 13.81 -15.43 -14.67
N PHE A 88 12.57 -15.05 -15.00
CA PHE A 88 12.02 -15.11 -16.38
C PHE A 88 12.06 -13.79 -17.13
N GLY A 89 12.44 -12.71 -16.45
CA GLY A 89 12.54 -11.36 -17.00
C GLY A 89 11.31 -10.51 -16.72
N ARG A 90 11.58 -9.21 -16.50
CA ARG A 90 10.58 -8.20 -16.08
C ARG A 90 9.45 -8.05 -17.11
N GLN A 91 9.81 -7.98 -18.41
CA GLN A 91 8.84 -7.79 -19.48
C GLN A 91 7.78 -8.89 -19.49
N ARG A 92 8.21 -10.16 -19.47
CA ARG A 92 7.30 -11.30 -19.54
C ARG A 92 6.34 -11.35 -18.36
N MET A 93 6.87 -11.15 -17.15
CA MET A 93 6.05 -11.20 -15.93
C MET A 93 5.09 -10.02 -15.85
N LEU A 94 5.48 -8.84 -16.32
CA LEU A 94 4.59 -7.70 -16.38
C LEU A 94 3.47 -7.92 -17.43
N ILE A 95 3.79 -8.48 -18.58
CA ILE A 95 2.80 -8.86 -19.61
C ILE A 95 1.79 -9.87 -19.04
N ILE A 96 2.27 -10.94 -18.41
CA ILE A 96 1.41 -11.96 -17.79
C ILE A 96 0.53 -11.34 -16.71
N GLY A 97 1.12 -10.50 -15.84
CA GLY A 97 0.37 -9.80 -14.79
C GLY A 97 -0.74 -8.90 -15.36
N ILE A 98 -0.45 -8.09 -16.39
CA ILE A 98 -1.45 -7.25 -17.05
C ILE A 98 -2.54 -8.11 -17.71
N LEU A 99 -2.18 -9.19 -18.41
CA LEU A 99 -3.17 -10.07 -19.04
C LEU A 99 -4.12 -10.72 -18.03
N ILE A 100 -3.59 -11.24 -16.91
CA ILE A 100 -4.39 -11.81 -15.83
C ILE A 100 -5.28 -10.72 -15.21
N PHE A 101 -4.73 -9.52 -14.97
CA PHE A 101 -5.48 -8.38 -14.44
C PHE A 101 -6.64 -7.99 -15.35
N LEU A 102 -6.38 -7.85 -16.66
CA LEU A 102 -7.42 -7.48 -17.64
C LEU A 102 -8.48 -8.57 -17.81
N ALA A 103 -8.08 -9.84 -17.80
CA ALA A 103 -9.01 -10.97 -17.85
C ALA A 103 -9.93 -10.95 -16.61
N GLY A 104 -9.34 -10.82 -15.40
CA GLY A 104 -10.11 -10.70 -14.17
C GLY A 104 -11.01 -9.47 -14.15
N SER A 105 -10.53 -8.33 -14.67
CA SER A 105 -11.32 -7.10 -14.79
C SER A 105 -12.51 -7.28 -15.75
N ALA A 106 -12.29 -7.81 -16.94
CA ALA A 106 -13.35 -8.06 -17.91
C ALA A 106 -14.41 -9.03 -17.37
N LEU A 107 -13.98 -10.12 -16.72
CA LEU A 107 -14.88 -11.07 -16.05
C LEU A 107 -15.65 -10.42 -14.89
N SER A 108 -15.01 -9.56 -14.08
CA SER A 108 -15.69 -8.80 -13.02
C SER A 108 -16.80 -7.91 -13.58
N GLY A 109 -16.58 -7.30 -14.76
CA GLY A 109 -17.62 -6.54 -15.45
C GLY A 109 -18.74 -7.40 -16.05
N LEU A 110 -18.56 -8.71 -16.17
CA LEU A 110 -19.59 -9.67 -16.66
C LEU A 110 -20.32 -10.40 -15.52
N SER A 111 -19.93 -10.19 -14.26
CA SER A 111 -20.48 -10.93 -13.13
C SER A 111 -21.99 -10.68 -12.96
N GLN A 112 -22.72 -11.75 -12.70
CA GLN A 112 -24.18 -11.74 -12.48
C GLN A 112 -24.55 -12.05 -11.03
N SER A 113 -23.53 -12.39 -10.20
CA SER A 113 -23.70 -12.63 -8.77
C SER A 113 -22.50 -12.09 -8.01
N ILE A 114 -22.69 -11.78 -6.72
CA ILE A 114 -21.60 -11.30 -5.87
C ILE A 114 -20.52 -12.37 -5.68
N GLY A 115 -20.88 -13.65 -5.68
CA GLY A 115 -19.94 -14.77 -5.60
C GLY A 115 -19.02 -14.83 -6.83
N GLU A 116 -19.56 -14.69 -8.04
CA GLU A 116 -18.75 -14.60 -9.26
C GLU A 116 -17.82 -13.39 -9.21
N LEU A 117 -18.33 -12.23 -8.80
CA LEU A 117 -17.55 -11.02 -8.67
C LEU A 117 -16.36 -11.23 -7.72
N ILE A 118 -16.55 -11.87 -6.56
CA ILE A 118 -15.49 -12.16 -5.60
C ILE A 118 -14.40 -13.05 -6.24
N VAL A 119 -14.79 -14.11 -6.96
CA VAL A 119 -13.84 -15.00 -7.65
C VAL A 119 -13.04 -14.25 -8.72
N PHE A 120 -13.71 -13.45 -9.53
CA PHE A 120 -13.08 -12.68 -10.60
C PHE A 120 -12.18 -11.56 -10.05
N ARG A 121 -12.56 -10.95 -8.93
CA ARG A 121 -11.71 -10.02 -8.18
C ARG A 121 -10.46 -10.71 -7.63
N GLY A 122 -10.59 -11.95 -7.14
CA GLY A 122 -9.43 -12.76 -6.75
C GLY A 122 -8.48 -13.02 -7.92
N LEU A 123 -9.00 -13.37 -9.09
CA LEU A 123 -8.21 -13.53 -10.32
C LEU A 123 -7.53 -12.21 -10.73
N GLN A 124 -8.26 -11.11 -10.72
CA GLN A 124 -7.74 -9.77 -11.02
C GLN A 124 -6.61 -9.38 -10.06
N GLY A 125 -6.77 -9.65 -8.77
CA GLY A 125 -5.74 -9.43 -7.75
C GLY A 125 -4.47 -10.23 -8.02
N CYS A 126 -4.57 -11.49 -8.49
CA CYS A 126 -3.40 -12.27 -8.90
C CYS A 126 -2.56 -11.56 -9.97
N GLY A 127 -3.20 -10.87 -10.91
CA GLY A 127 -2.50 -10.05 -11.91
C GLY A 127 -1.93 -8.75 -11.33
N ALA A 128 -2.69 -8.10 -10.46
CA ALA A 128 -2.33 -6.83 -9.82
C ALA A 128 -1.03 -6.92 -9.00
N GLY A 129 -0.76 -8.08 -8.37
CA GLY A 129 0.46 -8.31 -7.61
C GLY A 129 1.75 -8.19 -8.41
N ALA A 130 1.69 -8.27 -9.76
CA ALA A 130 2.84 -8.03 -10.63
C ALA A 130 3.08 -6.53 -10.91
N LEU A 131 2.01 -5.73 -10.96
CA LEU A 131 2.05 -4.38 -11.53
C LEU A 131 2.98 -3.46 -10.74
N PHE A 132 2.88 -3.45 -9.42
CA PHE A 132 3.66 -2.53 -8.59
C PHE A 132 5.13 -2.94 -8.44
N PRO A 133 5.47 -4.16 -7.97
CA PRO A 133 6.86 -4.52 -7.70
C PRO A 133 7.71 -4.63 -8.97
N ILE A 134 7.15 -5.17 -10.06
CA ILE A 134 7.90 -5.27 -11.32
C ILE A 134 8.12 -3.89 -11.92
N SER A 135 7.13 -3.00 -11.87
CA SER A 135 7.27 -1.62 -12.33
C SER A 135 8.41 -0.89 -11.62
N LEU A 136 8.49 -1.03 -10.30
CA LEU A 136 9.60 -0.48 -9.51
C LEU A 136 10.94 -1.12 -9.86
N ALA A 137 10.97 -2.45 -10.09
CA ALA A 137 12.19 -3.17 -10.47
C ALA A 137 12.69 -2.73 -11.85
N VAL A 138 11.79 -2.51 -12.82
CA VAL A 138 12.14 -1.99 -14.15
C VAL A 138 12.86 -0.63 -14.05
N VAL A 139 12.41 0.26 -13.16
CA VAL A 139 13.14 1.52 -12.91
C VAL A 139 14.54 1.24 -12.38
N GLY A 140 14.67 0.24 -11.51
CA GLY A 140 15.95 -0.21 -11.00
C GLY A 140 16.90 -0.75 -12.07
N ASP A 141 16.36 -1.36 -13.12
CA ASP A 141 17.15 -1.92 -14.22
C ASP A 141 17.50 -0.88 -15.30
N LEU A 142 16.61 0.12 -15.53
CA LEU A 142 16.78 1.12 -16.60
C LEU A 142 17.64 2.32 -16.20
N PHE A 143 17.65 2.67 -14.92
CA PHE A 143 18.25 3.90 -14.44
C PHE A 143 19.35 3.64 -13.40
N THR A 144 20.35 4.50 -13.41
CA THR A 144 21.40 4.48 -12.38
C THR A 144 20.79 4.77 -10.98
N PRO A 145 21.38 4.29 -9.89
CA PRO A 145 20.84 4.54 -8.55
C PRO A 145 20.59 6.03 -8.25
N ARG A 146 21.38 6.92 -8.84
CA ARG A 146 21.21 8.36 -8.70
C ARG A 146 20.00 8.89 -9.46
N GLU A 147 19.73 8.37 -10.66
CA GLU A 147 18.58 8.77 -11.47
C GLU A 147 17.27 8.18 -10.97
N ARG A 148 17.30 6.98 -10.35
CA ARG A 148 16.11 6.26 -9.85
C ARG A 148 15.24 7.13 -8.95
N GLY A 149 15.87 7.98 -8.10
CA GLY A 149 15.13 8.86 -7.21
C GLY A 149 14.07 9.69 -7.93
N ARG A 150 14.47 10.33 -9.05
CA ARG A 150 13.56 11.16 -9.87
C ARG A 150 12.38 10.37 -10.43
N TYR A 151 12.64 9.18 -10.96
CA TYR A 151 11.59 8.36 -11.59
C TYR A 151 10.72 7.65 -10.56
N GLN A 152 11.27 7.23 -9.43
CA GLN A 152 10.49 6.64 -8.35
C GLN A 152 9.58 7.64 -7.65
N GLY A 153 9.91 8.92 -7.64
CA GLY A 153 9.02 9.97 -7.20
C GLY A 153 7.69 10.01 -7.97
N LEU A 154 7.71 9.67 -9.27
CA LEU A 154 6.51 9.60 -10.11
C LEU A 154 5.54 8.50 -9.68
N PHE A 155 6.01 7.44 -9.02
CA PHE A 155 5.12 6.40 -8.49
C PHE A 155 4.17 6.96 -7.43
N GLY A 156 4.68 7.80 -6.52
CA GLY A 156 3.83 8.51 -5.56
C GLY A 156 2.82 9.44 -6.24
N ALA A 157 3.22 10.11 -7.34
CA ALA A 157 2.33 10.95 -8.13
C ALA A 157 1.20 10.13 -8.81
N VAL A 158 1.51 8.95 -9.35
CA VAL A 158 0.51 8.06 -9.96
C VAL A 158 -0.49 7.58 -8.92
N PHE A 159 -0.04 7.20 -7.73
CA PHE A 159 -0.95 6.84 -6.63
C PHE A 159 -1.85 8.01 -6.24
N GLY A 160 -1.29 9.19 -6.01
CA GLY A 160 -2.07 10.38 -5.70
C GLY A 160 -3.09 10.72 -6.78
N LEU A 161 -2.70 10.62 -8.05
CA LEU A 161 -3.61 10.83 -9.19
C LEU A 161 -4.75 9.80 -9.21
N SER A 162 -4.47 8.53 -8.91
CA SER A 162 -5.49 7.48 -8.85
C SER A 162 -6.51 7.73 -7.75
N PHE A 163 -6.10 8.26 -6.59
CA PHE A 163 -7.00 8.66 -5.52
C PHE A 163 -7.92 9.84 -5.86
N ILE A 164 -7.53 10.68 -6.84
CA ILE A 164 -8.35 11.79 -7.33
C ILE A 164 -9.29 11.30 -8.44
N VAL A 165 -8.71 10.63 -9.44
CA VAL A 165 -9.41 10.19 -10.66
C VAL A 165 -10.38 9.04 -10.36
N GLY A 166 -10.01 8.13 -9.45
CA GLY A 166 -10.80 6.94 -9.13
C GLY A 166 -12.20 7.26 -8.62
N PRO A 167 -12.35 8.02 -7.53
CA PRO A 167 -13.68 8.40 -7.03
C PRO A 167 -14.49 9.21 -8.03
N PHE A 168 -13.85 10.10 -8.78
CA PHE A 168 -14.52 10.89 -9.82
C PHE A 168 -15.08 10.01 -10.93
N LEU A 169 -14.24 9.18 -11.55
CA LEU A 169 -14.67 8.27 -12.60
C LEU A 169 -15.65 7.20 -12.06
N GLY A 170 -15.40 6.69 -10.86
CA GLY A 170 -16.25 5.71 -10.22
C GLY A 170 -17.67 6.24 -10.00
N GLY A 171 -17.80 7.47 -9.51
CA GLY A 171 -19.09 8.12 -9.34
C GLY A 171 -19.80 8.34 -10.67
N VAL A 172 -19.17 9.05 -11.62
CA VAL A 172 -19.77 9.36 -12.94
C VAL A 172 -20.17 8.08 -13.69
N ILE A 173 -19.27 7.08 -13.74
CA ILE A 173 -19.57 5.83 -14.48
C ILE A 173 -20.71 5.06 -13.80
N THR A 174 -20.73 5.01 -12.48
CA THR A 174 -21.75 4.25 -11.73
C THR A 174 -23.12 4.91 -11.77
N ASP A 175 -23.16 6.24 -11.70
CA ASP A 175 -24.42 7.00 -11.65
C ASP A 175 -25.03 7.20 -13.04
N ASP A 176 -24.19 7.51 -14.05
CA ASP A 176 -24.67 7.93 -15.38
C ASP A 176 -24.71 6.79 -16.41
N ILE A 177 -23.94 5.70 -16.21
CA ILE A 177 -23.84 4.61 -17.19
C ILE A 177 -24.22 3.28 -16.54
N SER A 178 -23.29 2.60 -15.88
CA SER A 178 -23.47 1.36 -15.13
C SER A 178 -22.17 1.00 -14.39
N TRP A 179 -22.29 0.41 -13.21
CA TRP A 179 -21.12 -0.03 -12.43
C TRP A 179 -20.24 -1.05 -13.18
N HIS A 180 -20.74 -1.84 -14.11
CA HIS A 180 -19.96 -2.78 -14.92
C HIS A 180 -18.80 -2.09 -15.67
N TRP A 181 -19.01 -0.84 -16.10
CA TRP A 181 -18.01 -0.07 -16.84
C TRP A 181 -16.80 0.36 -16.02
N ILE A 182 -16.88 0.36 -14.69
CA ILE A 182 -15.71 0.63 -13.84
C ILE A 182 -14.62 -0.43 -14.04
N PHE A 183 -15.00 -1.66 -14.41
CA PHE A 183 -14.09 -2.73 -14.75
C PHE A 183 -13.60 -2.65 -16.19
N TYR A 184 -14.47 -2.28 -17.11
CA TYR A 184 -14.11 -2.17 -18.53
C TYR A 184 -13.20 -0.98 -18.83
N VAL A 185 -13.22 0.08 -18.03
CA VAL A 185 -12.29 1.23 -18.18
C VAL A 185 -10.82 0.81 -18.08
N ASN A 186 -10.53 -0.29 -17.38
CA ASN A 186 -9.18 -0.85 -17.29
C ASN A 186 -8.70 -1.45 -18.63
N VAL A 187 -9.61 -1.92 -19.49
CA VAL A 187 -9.26 -2.65 -20.72
C VAL A 187 -8.53 -1.75 -21.72
N PRO A 188 -9.05 -0.57 -22.13
CA PRO A 188 -8.33 0.28 -23.09
C PRO A 188 -6.99 0.76 -22.54
N VAL A 189 -6.91 1.15 -21.27
CA VAL A 189 -5.67 1.60 -20.63
C VAL A 189 -4.66 0.45 -20.57
N GLY A 190 -5.12 -0.76 -20.23
CA GLY A 190 -4.27 -1.95 -20.16
C GLY A 190 -3.77 -2.40 -21.53
N ILE A 191 -4.56 -2.30 -22.59
CA ILE A 191 -4.12 -2.59 -23.97
C ILE A 191 -3.01 -1.64 -24.39
N VAL A 192 -3.14 -0.33 -24.10
CA VAL A 192 -2.11 0.65 -24.41
C VAL A 192 -0.82 0.35 -23.64
N ALA A 193 -0.92 0.06 -22.34
CA ALA A 193 0.22 -0.33 -21.51
C ALA A 193 0.88 -1.61 -22.04
N LEU A 194 0.08 -2.64 -22.36
CA LEU A 194 0.55 -3.91 -22.89
C LEU A 194 1.27 -3.75 -24.24
N TYR A 195 0.71 -2.97 -25.16
CA TYR A 195 1.32 -2.65 -26.43
C TYR A 195 2.68 -1.95 -26.26
N ALA A 196 2.74 -0.95 -25.42
CA ALA A 196 3.96 -0.20 -25.18
C ALA A 196 5.04 -1.07 -24.50
N ILE A 197 4.66 -1.90 -23.52
CA ILE A 197 5.56 -2.82 -22.82
C ILE A 197 6.09 -3.88 -23.78
N THR A 198 5.24 -4.52 -24.58
CA THR A 198 5.65 -5.56 -25.52
C THR A 198 6.60 -5.06 -26.60
N ARG A 199 6.43 -3.80 -27.04
CA ARG A 199 7.23 -3.22 -28.14
C ARG A 199 8.51 -2.54 -27.67
N ARG A 200 8.55 -2.01 -26.43
CA ARG A 200 9.62 -1.10 -26.00
C ARG A 200 10.40 -1.56 -24.79
N LEU A 201 9.80 -2.35 -23.89
CA LEU A 201 10.55 -2.88 -22.75
C LEU A 201 11.38 -4.08 -23.23
N PRO A 202 12.71 -4.04 -23.16
CA PRO A 202 13.52 -5.19 -23.50
C PRO A 202 13.34 -6.30 -22.46
N ASN A 203 13.48 -7.54 -22.88
CA ASN A 203 13.39 -8.69 -21.99
C ASN A 203 14.67 -8.81 -21.15
N LEU A 204 14.67 -8.12 -20.03
CA LEU A 204 15.79 -8.11 -19.09
C LEU A 204 15.79 -9.42 -18.31
N ARG A 205 16.64 -10.34 -18.67
CA ARG A 205 16.94 -11.56 -17.92
C ARG A 205 18.27 -11.34 -17.20
N THR A 206 18.25 -11.49 -15.89
CA THR A 206 19.47 -11.35 -15.08
C THR A 206 20.29 -12.64 -15.05
N THR A 207 19.65 -13.79 -15.34
CA THR A 207 20.30 -15.11 -15.28
C THR A 207 19.69 -16.05 -16.32
N ALA A 208 20.45 -17.03 -16.82
CA ALA A 208 19.93 -18.15 -17.60
C ALA A 208 19.25 -19.17 -16.66
N ALA A 209 18.19 -18.73 -15.99
CA ALA A 209 17.52 -19.52 -14.97
C ALA A 209 16.53 -20.54 -15.59
N ARG A 210 16.42 -21.70 -14.95
CA ARG A 210 15.51 -22.79 -15.31
C ARG A 210 14.32 -22.81 -14.35
N LEU A 211 13.24 -23.47 -14.75
CA LEU A 211 12.09 -23.74 -13.86
C LEU A 211 12.48 -24.49 -12.57
N SER A 212 13.57 -25.30 -12.64
CA SER A 212 14.15 -25.97 -11.48
C SER A 212 14.73 -25.01 -10.42
N ASP A 213 14.94 -23.75 -10.76
CA ASP A 213 15.50 -22.75 -9.86
C ASP A 213 14.41 -22.02 -9.04
N LEU A 214 13.15 -22.44 -9.22
CA LEU A 214 12.03 -21.97 -8.41
C LEU A 214 11.81 -22.86 -7.20
N ASP A 215 11.72 -22.26 -6.04
CA ASP A 215 11.31 -22.93 -4.81
C ASP A 215 9.79 -23.05 -4.76
N PHE A 216 9.25 -24.11 -5.39
CA PHE A 216 7.82 -24.41 -5.33
C PHE A 216 7.36 -24.75 -3.91
N SER A 217 8.23 -25.36 -3.10
CA SER A 217 7.93 -25.65 -1.70
C SER A 217 7.81 -24.37 -0.88
N GLY A 218 8.73 -23.43 -1.07
CA GLY A 218 8.65 -22.13 -0.46
C GLY A 218 7.40 -21.36 -0.88
N ILE A 219 7.03 -21.36 -2.18
CA ILE A 219 5.78 -20.73 -2.66
C ILE A 219 4.56 -21.34 -1.94
N ALA A 220 4.49 -22.66 -1.83
CA ALA A 220 3.37 -23.34 -1.17
C ALA A 220 3.30 -23.01 0.33
N ILE A 221 4.42 -23.12 1.05
CA ILE A 221 4.48 -22.81 2.49
C ILE A 221 4.17 -21.34 2.74
N PHE A 222 4.74 -20.43 1.94
CA PHE A 222 4.45 -19.00 2.00
C PHE A 222 2.96 -18.71 1.83
N THR A 223 2.33 -19.31 0.82
CA THR A 223 0.90 -19.17 0.55
C THR A 223 0.06 -19.64 1.75
N VAL A 224 0.34 -20.84 2.23
CA VAL A 224 -0.38 -21.44 3.38
C VAL A 224 -0.14 -20.65 4.67
N GLY A 225 1.00 -19.97 4.81
CA GLY A 225 1.31 -19.12 5.97
C GLY A 225 0.70 -17.74 5.90
N VAL A 226 0.82 -17.07 4.75
CA VAL A 226 0.37 -15.68 4.58
C VAL A 226 -1.16 -15.58 4.52
N VAL A 227 -1.84 -16.50 3.83
CA VAL A 227 -3.31 -16.46 3.68
C VAL A 227 -4.06 -16.43 5.00
N PRO A 228 -3.79 -17.31 6.00
CA PRO A 228 -4.46 -17.21 7.28
C PRO A 228 -4.17 -15.91 8.04
N ILE A 229 -2.94 -15.37 7.94
CA ILE A 229 -2.62 -14.08 8.56
C ILE A 229 -3.48 -12.97 7.95
N LEU A 230 -3.53 -12.89 6.61
CA LEU A 230 -4.32 -11.88 5.92
C LEU A 230 -5.82 -12.03 6.21
N LEU A 231 -6.33 -13.26 6.22
CA LEU A 231 -7.72 -13.55 6.58
C LEU A 231 -8.01 -13.14 8.03
N GLY A 232 -7.14 -13.49 8.97
CA GLY A 232 -7.32 -13.12 10.38
C GLY A 232 -7.34 -11.62 10.59
N LEU A 233 -6.43 -10.87 9.94
CA LEU A 233 -6.42 -9.41 9.96
C LEU A 233 -7.70 -8.82 9.33
N THR A 234 -8.21 -9.45 8.29
CA THR A 234 -9.45 -9.07 7.61
C THR A 234 -10.67 -9.32 8.50
N PHE A 235 -10.79 -10.52 9.09
CA PHE A 235 -11.89 -10.83 10.01
C PHE A 235 -11.93 -9.89 11.21
N LYS A 236 -10.79 -9.31 11.62
CA LYS A 236 -10.77 -8.30 12.68
C LYS A 236 -11.56 -7.03 12.33
N GLY A 237 -11.69 -6.69 11.06
CA GLY A 237 -12.53 -5.59 10.56
C GLY A 237 -13.98 -5.98 10.28
N LEU A 238 -14.36 -7.25 10.46
CA LEU A 238 -15.71 -7.73 10.20
C LEU A 238 -16.49 -7.95 11.51
N THR A 239 -17.82 -7.94 11.40
CA THR A 239 -18.72 -8.25 12.52
C THR A 239 -19.17 -9.71 12.47
N ASP A 240 -19.42 -10.28 13.65
CA ASP A 240 -20.05 -11.60 13.81
C ASP A 240 -21.56 -11.56 13.53
N ALA A 241 -22.23 -12.69 13.59
CA ALA A 241 -23.67 -12.81 13.42
C ALA A 241 -24.50 -11.98 14.44
N SER A 242 -23.87 -11.56 15.55
CA SER A 242 -24.47 -10.73 16.58
C SER A 242 -24.21 -9.22 16.35
N GLY A 243 -23.52 -8.86 15.27
CA GLY A 243 -23.16 -7.47 14.93
C GLY A 243 -21.96 -6.92 15.72
N ASN A 244 -21.24 -7.77 16.47
CA ASN A 244 -20.03 -7.36 17.20
C ASN A 244 -18.78 -7.65 16.37
N LEU A 245 -17.78 -6.75 16.46
CA LEU A 245 -16.47 -7.02 15.85
C LEU A 245 -15.82 -8.28 16.46
N TYR A 246 -15.23 -9.11 15.59
CA TYR A 246 -14.48 -10.26 16.06
C TYR A 246 -13.36 -9.85 17.03
N GLY A 247 -13.31 -10.50 18.20
CA GLY A 247 -12.25 -10.29 19.20
C GLY A 247 -10.90 -10.84 18.71
N TRP A 248 -9.79 -10.32 19.23
CA TRP A 248 -8.45 -10.86 18.95
C TRP A 248 -8.29 -12.32 19.37
N THR A 249 -9.05 -12.79 20.36
CA THR A 249 -9.05 -14.17 20.85
C THR A 249 -9.97 -15.11 20.05
N ALA A 250 -10.80 -14.58 19.15
CA ALA A 250 -11.66 -15.38 18.28
C ALA A 250 -10.81 -16.26 17.35
N TRP A 251 -11.27 -17.49 17.07
CA TRP A 251 -10.56 -18.39 16.16
C TRP A 251 -10.34 -17.78 14.77
N GLN A 252 -11.32 -17.07 14.26
CA GLN A 252 -11.28 -16.41 12.95
C GLN A 252 -10.21 -15.31 12.88
N VAL A 253 -9.79 -14.74 14.02
CA VAL A 253 -8.75 -13.70 14.09
C VAL A 253 -7.47 -14.29 14.66
N GLY A 254 -7.40 -14.48 15.97
CA GLY A 254 -6.19 -14.92 16.65
C GLY A 254 -5.77 -16.33 16.27
N GLY A 255 -6.72 -17.26 16.10
CA GLY A 255 -6.44 -18.63 15.67
C GLY A 255 -5.80 -18.67 14.28
N LEU A 256 -6.39 -17.98 13.31
CA LEU A 256 -5.84 -17.90 11.95
C LEU A 256 -4.46 -17.21 11.92
N ILE A 257 -4.29 -16.11 12.67
CA ILE A 257 -2.99 -15.43 12.75
C ILE A 257 -1.93 -16.33 13.37
N LEU A 258 -2.25 -17.04 14.46
CA LEU A 258 -1.30 -17.97 15.11
C LEU A 258 -0.92 -19.13 14.19
N VAL A 259 -1.88 -19.74 13.51
CA VAL A 259 -1.61 -20.80 12.51
C VAL A 259 -0.71 -20.26 11.40
N GLY A 260 -1.06 -19.10 10.85
CA GLY A 260 -0.26 -18.46 9.80
C GLY A 260 1.17 -18.15 10.27
N LEU A 261 1.34 -17.60 11.48
CA LEU A 261 2.67 -17.32 12.05
C LEU A 261 3.48 -18.61 12.29
N ALA A 262 2.84 -19.71 12.74
CA ALA A 262 3.52 -21.00 12.89
C ALA A 262 4.01 -21.53 11.53
N VAL A 263 3.18 -21.43 10.47
CA VAL A 263 3.58 -21.81 9.12
C VAL A 263 4.66 -20.87 8.55
N MET A 264 4.58 -19.57 8.84
CA MET A 264 5.64 -18.62 8.47
C MET A 264 6.97 -18.89 9.17
N ALA A 265 6.96 -19.39 10.41
CA ALA A 265 8.18 -19.86 11.05
C ALA A 265 8.80 -21.06 10.28
N ALA A 266 7.96 -22.01 9.84
CA ALA A 266 8.41 -23.10 8.98
C ALA A 266 8.92 -22.61 7.62
N PHE A 267 8.28 -21.57 7.04
CA PHE A 267 8.75 -20.89 5.83
C PHE A 267 10.16 -20.31 6.01
N ILE A 268 10.41 -19.58 7.11
CA ILE A 268 11.75 -19.00 7.38
C ILE A 268 12.81 -20.11 7.48
N VAL A 269 12.50 -21.25 8.11
CA VAL A 269 13.40 -22.41 8.18
C VAL A 269 13.65 -23.01 6.79
N ASN A 270 12.63 -23.08 5.94
CA ASN A 270 12.77 -23.54 4.55
C ASN A 270 13.66 -22.58 3.74
N GLU A 271 13.39 -21.26 3.81
CA GLU A 271 14.17 -20.22 3.11
C GLU A 271 15.66 -20.21 3.51
N ALA A 272 15.97 -20.54 4.76
CA ALA A 272 17.35 -20.65 5.24
C ALA A 272 18.10 -21.87 4.65
N ARG A 273 17.39 -22.88 4.12
CA ARG A 273 17.98 -24.14 3.63
C ARG A 273 17.98 -24.24 2.11
N VAL A 274 17.07 -23.54 1.44
CA VAL A 274 16.90 -23.62 -0.01
C VAL A 274 17.94 -22.79 -0.75
N ARG A 275 18.41 -23.28 -1.88
CA ARG A 275 19.45 -22.67 -2.71
C ARG A 275 19.00 -21.38 -3.40
N HIS A 276 17.70 -21.30 -3.75
CA HIS A 276 17.11 -20.19 -4.51
C HIS A 276 15.83 -19.67 -3.80
N PRO A 277 15.96 -19.07 -2.61
CA PRO A 277 14.83 -18.65 -1.82
C PRO A 277 13.96 -17.59 -2.53
N ILE A 278 12.65 -17.53 -2.17
CA ILE A 278 11.72 -16.51 -2.67
C ILE A 278 12.00 -15.17 -2.01
N ILE A 279 12.20 -15.20 -0.69
CA ILE A 279 12.55 -14.04 0.14
C ILE A 279 13.90 -14.33 0.79
N PRO A 280 15.02 -13.98 0.14
CA PRO A 280 16.34 -14.23 0.70
C PRO A 280 16.51 -13.55 2.06
N LEU A 281 16.88 -14.31 3.08
CA LEU A 281 17.05 -13.79 4.45
C LEU A 281 18.21 -12.80 4.56
N ASP A 282 19.14 -12.80 3.61
CA ASP A 282 20.23 -11.81 3.50
C ASP A 282 19.69 -10.39 3.26
N LEU A 283 18.47 -10.22 2.74
CA LEU A 283 17.77 -8.92 2.67
C LEU A 283 17.46 -8.33 4.04
N PHE A 284 17.62 -9.09 5.12
CA PHE A 284 17.44 -8.64 6.50
C PHE A 284 18.75 -8.65 7.29
N SER A 285 19.86 -9.12 6.70
CA SER A 285 21.13 -9.31 7.39
C SER A 285 21.88 -8.00 7.63
N THR A 286 21.80 -7.05 6.71
CA THR A 286 22.46 -5.76 6.88
C THR A 286 21.60 -4.78 7.65
N ARG A 287 22.26 -3.97 8.50
CA ARG A 287 21.57 -2.96 9.33
C ARG A 287 20.70 -2.01 8.51
N THR A 288 21.14 -1.64 7.30
CA THR A 288 20.41 -0.73 6.42
C THR A 288 19.18 -1.41 5.82
N LEU A 289 19.30 -2.64 5.33
CA LEU A 289 18.16 -3.38 4.74
C LEU A 289 17.10 -3.71 5.80
N ALA A 290 17.51 -4.21 6.97
CA ALA A 290 16.60 -4.50 8.07
C ALA A 290 15.85 -3.25 8.54
N ALA A 291 16.60 -2.16 8.79
CA ALA A 291 16.00 -0.90 9.23
C ALA A 291 15.04 -0.31 8.19
N THR A 292 15.36 -0.41 6.89
CA THR A 292 14.47 0.05 5.80
C THR A 292 13.18 -0.75 5.77
N ASN A 293 13.25 -2.08 5.86
CA ASN A 293 12.10 -2.97 5.87
C ASN A 293 11.17 -2.70 7.06
N VAL A 294 11.75 -2.54 8.26
CA VAL A 294 10.98 -2.17 9.46
C VAL A 294 10.36 -0.77 9.32
N ALA A 295 11.11 0.21 8.84
CA ALA A 295 10.60 1.57 8.67
C ALA A 295 9.41 1.60 7.69
N VAL A 296 9.51 0.91 6.55
CA VAL A 296 8.43 0.84 5.55
C VAL A 296 7.19 0.17 6.13
N PHE A 297 7.34 -0.93 6.85
CA PHE A 297 6.23 -1.62 7.52
C PHE A 297 5.50 -0.67 8.48
N MET A 298 6.24 0.04 9.33
CA MET A 298 5.67 0.95 10.33
C MET A 298 5.03 2.20 9.70
N VAL A 299 5.67 2.83 8.72
CA VAL A 299 5.12 4.02 8.04
C VAL A 299 3.86 3.69 7.24
N SER A 300 3.77 2.49 6.69
CA SER A 300 2.59 2.06 5.94
C SER A 300 1.34 1.96 6.81
N SER A 301 1.48 1.61 8.09
CA SER A 301 0.36 1.61 9.04
C SER A 301 -0.26 3.00 9.19
N CYS A 302 0.58 4.03 9.25
CA CYS A 302 0.15 5.43 9.31
C CYS A 302 -0.61 5.86 8.04
N MET A 303 -0.08 5.52 6.87
CA MET A 303 -0.70 5.85 5.58
C MET A 303 -2.09 5.25 5.44
N PHE A 304 -2.25 3.95 5.74
CA PHE A 304 -3.55 3.26 5.61
C PHE A 304 -4.57 3.79 6.62
N ALA A 305 -4.15 4.09 7.86
CA ALA A 305 -5.00 4.74 8.83
C ALA A 305 -5.52 6.09 8.33
N ALA A 306 -4.63 6.94 7.79
CA ALA A 306 -5.03 8.24 7.26
C ALA A 306 -6.00 8.10 6.07
N VAL A 307 -5.70 7.24 5.10
CA VAL A 307 -6.50 7.09 3.86
C VAL A 307 -7.92 6.59 4.16
N ILE A 308 -8.10 5.74 5.19
CA ILE A 308 -9.40 5.13 5.49
C ILE A 308 -10.20 5.96 6.51
N PHE A 309 -9.58 6.43 7.58
CA PHE A 309 -10.32 7.07 8.67
C PHE A 309 -10.56 8.59 8.48
N ILE A 310 -9.79 9.26 7.63
CA ILE A 310 -10.03 10.68 7.35
C ILE A 310 -11.32 10.90 6.53
N PRO A 311 -11.59 10.16 5.43
CA PRO A 311 -12.89 10.25 4.75
C PRO A 311 -14.06 9.95 5.69
N LEU A 312 -13.92 8.97 6.58
CA LEU A 312 -14.94 8.65 7.58
C LEU A 312 -15.22 9.84 8.50
N TYR A 313 -14.18 10.53 8.98
CA TYR A 313 -14.34 11.76 9.76
C TYR A 313 -15.13 12.83 8.99
N TYR A 314 -14.78 13.08 7.73
CA TYR A 314 -15.47 14.09 6.92
C TYR A 314 -16.93 13.71 6.68
N GLN A 315 -17.22 12.45 6.40
CA GLN A 315 -18.60 12.00 6.16
C GLN A 315 -19.46 12.06 7.41
N VAL A 316 -18.98 11.51 8.51
CA VAL A 316 -19.78 11.34 9.72
C VAL A 316 -19.77 12.61 10.59
N VAL A 317 -18.59 13.22 10.82
CA VAL A 317 -18.48 14.36 11.75
C VAL A 317 -18.76 15.69 11.06
N LYS A 318 -18.32 15.84 9.79
CA LYS A 318 -18.55 17.08 9.03
C LYS A 318 -19.81 17.01 8.16
N GLY A 319 -20.46 15.85 8.04
CA GLY A 319 -21.73 15.70 7.31
C GLY A 319 -21.59 15.90 5.80
N VAL A 320 -20.39 15.71 5.21
CA VAL A 320 -20.18 15.87 3.78
C VAL A 320 -20.45 14.56 3.04
N SER A 321 -20.82 14.63 1.76
CA SER A 321 -21.02 13.43 0.94
C SER A 321 -19.73 12.62 0.76
N ALA A 322 -19.85 11.35 0.39
CA ALA A 322 -18.71 10.48 0.11
C ALA A 322 -17.77 11.10 -0.95
N THR A 323 -18.34 11.66 -2.02
CA THR A 323 -17.59 12.37 -3.06
C THR A 323 -16.84 13.59 -2.50
N ALA A 324 -17.51 14.42 -1.70
CA ALA A 324 -16.89 15.59 -1.09
C ALA A 324 -15.81 15.22 -0.06
N SER A 325 -15.97 14.09 0.66
CA SER A 325 -14.95 13.58 1.57
C SER A 325 -13.68 13.17 0.82
N GLY A 326 -13.81 12.56 -0.36
CA GLY A 326 -12.69 12.26 -1.26
C GLY A 326 -11.94 13.52 -1.68
N TYR A 327 -12.65 14.57 -2.08
CA TYR A 327 -12.02 15.86 -2.40
C TYR A 327 -11.33 16.50 -1.19
N SER A 328 -11.86 16.32 0.02
CA SER A 328 -11.24 16.85 1.24
C SER A 328 -9.85 16.25 1.53
N MET A 329 -9.48 15.14 0.87
CA MET A 329 -8.16 14.51 0.95
C MET A 329 -7.08 15.21 0.08
N TRP A 330 -7.44 16.17 -0.77
CA TRP A 330 -6.49 16.82 -1.68
C TRP A 330 -5.22 17.37 -1.01
N PRO A 331 -5.28 18.04 0.15
CA PRO A 331 -4.06 18.55 0.78
C PRO A 331 -3.06 17.45 1.14
N LEU A 332 -3.55 16.28 1.58
CA LEU A 332 -2.72 15.10 1.84
C LEU A 332 -2.09 14.58 0.54
N LEU A 333 -2.89 14.43 -0.52
CA LEU A 333 -2.44 13.89 -1.80
C LEU A 333 -1.44 14.82 -2.50
N VAL A 334 -1.71 16.12 -2.50
CA VAL A 334 -0.79 17.13 -3.05
C VAL A 334 0.52 17.13 -2.28
N GLY A 335 0.46 17.11 -0.93
CA GLY A 335 1.64 17.01 -0.08
C GLY A 335 2.48 15.77 -0.39
N LEU A 336 1.83 14.61 -0.53
CA LEU A 336 2.48 13.35 -0.88
C LEU A 336 3.15 13.42 -2.26
N ILE A 337 2.45 13.91 -3.27
CA ILE A 337 2.97 14.02 -4.65
C ILE A 337 4.18 14.95 -4.68
N VAL A 338 4.03 16.16 -4.14
CA VAL A 338 5.08 17.18 -4.16
C VAL A 338 6.35 16.69 -3.48
N THR A 339 6.22 16.07 -2.30
CA THR A 339 7.39 15.60 -1.58
C THR A 339 7.94 14.27 -2.09
N SER A 340 7.13 13.38 -2.65
CA SER A 340 7.62 12.17 -3.30
C SER A 340 8.49 12.51 -4.52
N VAL A 341 8.00 13.41 -5.38
CA VAL A 341 8.74 13.88 -6.56
C VAL A 341 9.94 14.74 -6.14
N GLY A 342 9.74 15.69 -5.22
CA GLY A 342 10.81 16.56 -4.71
C GLY A 342 11.93 15.78 -4.03
N ALA A 343 11.59 14.75 -3.26
CA ALA A 343 12.56 13.84 -2.62
C ALA A 343 13.41 13.11 -3.67
N GLY A 344 12.78 12.67 -4.76
CA GLY A 344 13.49 12.07 -5.89
C GLY A 344 14.50 13.01 -6.53
N PHE A 345 14.13 14.26 -6.78
CA PHE A 345 15.04 15.27 -7.32
C PHE A 345 16.16 15.63 -6.34
N TYR A 346 15.85 15.79 -5.06
CA TYR A 346 16.84 16.06 -4.04
C TYR A 346 17.88 14.93 -3.97
N LEU A 347 17.41 13.69 -3.97
CA LEU A 347 18.26 12.51 -3.94
C LEU A 347 19.19 12.44 -5.16
N THR A 348 18.67 12.73 -6.35
CA THR A 348 19.45 12.76 -7.59
C THR A 348 20.58 13.79 -7.53
N ARG A 349 20.36 14.94 -6.88
CA ARG A 349 21.35 16.03 -6.77
C ARG A 349 22.38 15.78 -5.68
N THR A 350 21.94 15.33 -4.50
CA THR A 350 22.79 15.27 -3.29
C THR A 350 23.36 13.91 -2.98
N GLY A 351 22.68 12.83 -3.44
CA GLY A 351 23.00 11.45 -3.06
C GLY A 351 22.68 11.12 -1.59
N ARG A 352 22.19 12.07 -0.80
CA ARG A 352 21.91 11.90 0.63
C ARG A 352 20.45 11.60 0.86
N TYR A 353 20.15 10.42 1.41
CA TYR A 353 18.78 9.96 1.61
C TYR A 353 18.33 9.93 3.07
N LYS A 354 19.25 9.69 4.01
CA LYS A 354 18.92 9.51 5.42
C LYS A 354 18.33 10.77 6.05
N VAL A 355 18.97 11.92 5.83
CA VAL A 355 18.51 13.21 6.36
C VAL A 355 17.13 13.55 5.80
N LEU A 356 16.92 13.32 4.50
CA LEU A 356 15.64 13.56 3.84
C LEU A 356 14.52 12.71 4.43
N LEU A 357 14.77 11.41 4.67
CA LEU A 357 13.82 10.51 5.31
C LEU A 357 13.50 10.95 6.73
N LEU A 358 14.49 11.34 7.52
CA LEU A 358 14.29 11.80 8.90
C LEU A 358 13.46 13.09 8.96
N ILE A 359 13.72 14.05 8.06
CA ILE A 359 12.90 15.26 7.95
C ILE A 359 11.45 14.89 7.58
N GLY A 360 11.26 14.07 6.54
CA GLY A 360 9.93 13.62 6.13
C GLY A 360 9.18 12.91 7.27
N LEU A 361 9.82 11.96 7.94
CA LEU A 361 9.22 11.25 9.06
C LEU A 361 8.96 12.17 10.28
N GLY A 362 9.82 13.16 10.51
CA GLY A 362 9.57 14.20 11.52
C GLY A 362 8.30 15.02 11.22
N VAL A 363 8.11 15.40 9.95
CA VAL A 363 6.88 16.07 9.50
C VAL A 363 5.67 15.13 9.61
N LEU A 364 5.82 13.83 9.32
CA LEU A 364 4.76 12.83 9.48
C LEU A 364 4.36 12.68 10.96
N ILE A 365 5.34 12.65 11.88
CA ILE A 365 5.09 12.63 13.32
C ILE A 365 4.28 13.85 13.72
N LEU A 366 4.68 15.04 13.29
CA LEU A 366 3.95 16.27 13.58
C LEU A 366 2.51 16.23 13.02
N GLY A 367 2.33 15.85 11.76
CA GLY A 367 1.02 15.74 11.14
C GLY A 367 0.12 14.73 11.87
N SER A 368 0.64 13.54 12.18
CA SER A 368 -0.08 12.50 12.92
C SER A 368 -0.42 12.95 14.34
N PHE A 369 0.49 13.63 15.02
CA PHE A 369 0.25 14.20 16.36
C PHE A 369 -0.89 15.22 16.34
N LEU A 370 -0.89 16.16 15.40
CA LEU A 370 -1.96 17.14 15.26
C LEU A 370 -3.31 16.46 15.01
N MET A 371 -3.34 15.39 14.22
CA MET A 371 -4.54 14.59 13.97
C MET A 371 -5.08 13.88 15.22
N THR A 372 -4.29 13.65 16.27
CA THR A 372 -4.82 13.12 17.54
C THR A 372 -5.78 14.07 18.24
N HIS A 373 -5.76 15.37 17.88
CA HIS A 373 -6.59 16.44 18.46
C HIS A 373 -7.84 16.75 17.60
N LEU A 374 -8.29 15.80 16.77
CA LEU A 374 -9.52 15.96 15.98
C LEU A 374 -10.73 16.24 16.86
N SER A 375 -11.50 17.27 16.48
CA SER A 375 -12.70 17.73 17.17
C SER A 375 -13.77 18.11 16.16
N PRO A 376 -15.07 17.97 16.46
CA PRO A 376 -16.15 18.45 15.59
C PRO A 376 -16.03 19.93 15.23
N SER A 377 -15.47 20.75 16.15
CA SER A 377 -15.25 22.18 15.97
C SER A 377 -13.99 22.54 15.18
N THR A 378 -13.10 21.56 14.85
CA THR A 378 -11.87 21.84 14.11
C THR A 378 -12.20 22.45 12.75
N ALA A 379 -11.68 23.65 12.48
CA ALA A 379 -11.94 24.37 11.23
C ALA A 379 -11.34 23.62 10.01
N THR A 380 -12.03 23.68 8.89
CA THR A 380 -11.58 23.00 7.65
C THR A 380 -10.17 23.43 7.21
N PRO A 381 -9.76 24.71 7.26
CA PRO A 381 -8.38 25.09 6.92
C PRO A 381 -7.33 24.45 7.83
N THR A 382 -7.64 24.30 9.13
CA THR A 382 -6.76 23.61 10.08
C THR A 382 -6.61 22.14 9.74
N LEU A 383 -7.71 21.46 9.39
CA LEU A 383 -7.68 20.07 8.92
C LEU A 383 -6.85 19.93 7.65
N TRP A 384 -7.00 20.85 6.70
CA TRP A 384 -6.23 20.85 5.46
C TRP A 384 -4.73 21.02 5.72
N LEU A 385 -4.34 21.87 6.66
CA LEU A 385 -2.94 21.99 7.07
C LEU A 385 -2.40 20.69 7.66
N TRP A 386 -3.16 20.05 8.58
CA TRP A 386 -2.75 18.79 9.20
C TRP A 386 -2.62 17.65 8.18
N LEU A 387 -3.57 17.60 7.23
CA LEU A 387 -3.53 16.66 6.10
C LEU A 387 -2.33 16.90 5.20
N ALA A 388 -2.06 18.16 4.86
CA ALA A 388 -0.90 18.53 4.06
C ALA A 388 0.41 18.09 4.74
N LEU A 389 0.57 18.35 6.05
CA LEU A 389 1.74 17.90 6.82
C LEU A 389 1.87 16.39 6.79
N THR A 390 0.77 15.65 6.99
CA THR A 390 0.78 14.19 6.92
C THR A 390 1.22 13.70 5.54
N GLY A 391 0.69 14.30 4.46
CA GLY A 391 1.07 13.98 3.08
C GLY A 391 2.52 14.32 2.77
N LEU A 392 2.99 15.51 3.19
CA LEU A 392 4.38 15.94 3.04
C LEU A 392 5.34 14.95 3.74
N GLY A 393 4.92 14.39 4.88
CA GLY A 393 5.71 13.42 5.62
C GLY A 393 5.76 12.03 4.99
N ILE A 394 4.67 11.56 4.38
CA ILE A 394 4.58 10.24 3.73
C ILE A 394 5.37 10.22 2.41
N GLY A 395 5.35 11.30 1.63
CA GLY A 395 5.89 11.36 0.27
C GLY A 395 7.32 10.85 0.12
N PRO A 396 8.30 11.32 0.93
CA PRO A 396 9.68 10.84 0.84
C PRO A 396 9.80 9.33 1.09
N SER A 397 8.98 8.75 1.96
CA SER A 397 9.02 7.33 2.27
C SER A 397 8.61 6.45 1.09
N MET A 398 7.74 6.95 0.20
CA MET A 398 7.28 6.22 -0.99
C MET A 398 8.39 5.98 -2.00
N SER A 399 9.19 7.01 -2.27
CA SER A 399 10.24 6.97 -3.29
C SER A 399 11.59 6.53 -2.73
N VAL A 400 12.00 7.11 -1.61
CA VAL A 400 13.39 7.00 -1.12
C VAL A 400 13.69 5.62 -0.53
N PHE A 401 12.79 5.02 0.26
CA PHE A 401 13.02 3.66 0.78
C PHE A 401 13.21 2.64 -0.34
N THR A 402 12.50 2.81 -1.48
CA THR A 402 12.68 1.93 -2.62
C THR A 402 14.07 2.09 -3.25
N VAL A 403 14.59 3.33 -3.34
CA VAL A 403 15.96 3.57 -3.81
C VAL A 403 16.97 2.95 -2.85
N VAL A 404 16.78 3.10 -1.54
CA VAL A 404 17.69 2.54 -0.52
C VAL A 404 17.78 1.02 -0.63
N ILE A 405 16.63 0.34 -0.72
CA ILE A 405 16.59 -1.13 -0.86
C ILE A 405 17.28 -1.57 -2.16
N GLN A 406 17.02 -0.89 -3.26
CA GLN A 406 17.62 -1.20 -4.57
C GLN A 406 19.11 -0.86 -4.66
N ASN A 407 19.59 0.12 -3.88
CA ASN A 407 21.00 0.46 -3.80
C ASN A 407 21.78 -0.55 -2.95
N ALA A 408 21.17 -1.06 -1.89
CA ALA A 408 21.80 -2.01 -0.97
C ALA A 408 21.72 -3.47 -1.45
N ALA A 409 20.73 -3.82 -2.29
CA ALA A 409 20.52 -5.16 -2.80
C ALA A 409 21.47 -5.50 -3.97
N PRO A 410 21.86 -6.78 -4.15
CA PRO A 410 22.51 -7.26 -5.36
C PRO A 410 21.65 -7.03 -6.61
N ARG A 411 22.29 -6.74 -7.76
CA ARG A 411 21.56 -6.45 -9.02
C ARG A 411 20.68 -7.60 -9.48
N GLU A 412 21.16 -8.82 -9.32
CA GLU A 412 20.48 -10.06 -9.70
C GLU A 412 19.18 -10.28 -8.93
N ARG A 413 19.00 -9.58 -7.81
CA ARG A 413 17.88 -9.73 -6.88
C ARG A 413 17.07 -8.44 -6.67
N LEU A 414 17.17 -7.48 -7.59
CA LEU A 414 16.45 -6.21 -7.49
C LEU A 414 14.92 -6.40 -7.44
N GLY A 415 14.39 -7.33 -8.23
CA GLY A 415 12.97 -7.65 -8.20
C GLY A 415 12.53 -8.26 -6.88
N THR A 416 13.27 -9.26 -6.39
CA THR A 416 13.02 -9.90 -5.11
C THR A 416 13.11 -8.88 -3.96
N ALA A 417 14.12 -8.02 -3.93
CA ALA A 417 14.27 -7.00 -2.90
C ALA A 417 13.14 -5.95 -2.94
N THR A 418 12.78 -5.50 -4.14
CA THR A 418 11.70 -4.51 -4.33
C THR A 418 10.33 -5.10 -4.00
N SER A 419 10.08 -6.36 -4.37
CA SER A 419 8.83 -7.05 -4.04
C SER A 419 8.70 -7.34 -2.56
N THR A 420 9.79 -7.71 -1.87
CA THR A 420 9.82 -7.87 -0.41
C THR A 420 9.46 -6.57 0.30
N LEU A 421 10.05 -5.44 -0.12
CA LEU A 421 9.71 -4.12 0.41
C LEU A 421 8.22 -3.79 0.19
N THR A 422 7.71 -4.06 -1.01
CA THR A 422 6.30 -3.80 -1.38
C THR A 422 5.34 -4.67 -0.58
N PHE A 423 5.69 -5.93 -0.38
CA PHE A 423 4.94 -6.88 0.45
C PHE A 423 4.88 -6.42 1.90
N LEU A 424 6.02 -6.02 2.48
CA LEU A 424 6.08 -5.50 3.86
C LEU A 424 5.28 -4.19 4.00
N ARG A 425 5.29 -3.33 2.97
CA ARG A 425 4.45 -2.13 2.92
C ARG A 425 2.96 -2.50 2.98
N GLN A 426 2.54 -3.48 2.21
CA GLN A 426 1.13 -3.90 2.15
C GLN A 426 0.69 -4.54 3.48
N ILE A 427 1.47 -5.47 4.01
CA ILE A 427 1.15 -6.11 5.31
C ILE A 427 1.20 -5.09 6.45
N GLY A 428 2.19 -4.21 6.49
CA GLY A 428 2.28 -3.14 7.48
C GLY A 428 1.02 -2.26 7.49
N GLY A 429 0.52 -1.92 6.29
CA GLY A 429 -0.75 -1.22 6.14
C GLY A 429 -1.94 -1.99 6.69
N MET A 430 -2.05 -3.29 6.37
CA MET A 430 -3.16 -4.14 6.85
C MET A 430 -3.13 -4.36 8.36
N VAL A 431 -1.95 -4.61 8.93
CA VAL A 431 -1.77 -4.73 10.39
C VAL A 431 -2.12 -3.41 11.09
N GLY A 432 -1.61 -2.30 10.56
CA GLY A 432 -1.90 -0.97 11.09
C GLY A 432 -3.40 -0.66 11.05
N LEU A 433 -4.07 -1.00 9.95
CA LEU A 433 -5.51 -0.83 9.81
C LEU A 433 -6.31 -1.69 10.79
N ALA A 434 -5.95 -2.96 10.99
CA ALA A 434 -6.61 -3.86 11.94
C ALA A 434 -6.48 -3.35 13.38
N ILE A 435 -5.30 -2.84 13.76
CA ILE A 435 -5.08 -2.21 15.07
C ILE A 435 -5.89 -0.91 15.19
N ALA A 436 -5.82 -0.06 14.18
CA ALA A 436 -6.53 1.22 14.15
C ALA A 436 -8.06 1.03 14.22
N GLY A 437 -8.62 0.06 13.49
CA GLY A 437 -10.03 -0.31 13.55
C GLY A 437 -10.45 -0.79 14.95
N THR A 438 -9.59 -1.59 15.60
CA THR A 438 -9.84 -2.03 16.99
C THR A 438 -9.88 -0.84 17.96
N VAL A 439 -8.89 0.05 17.86
CA VAL A 439 -8.81 1.26 18.70
C VAL A 439 -10.00 2.17 18.45
N PHE A 440 -10.40 2.33 17.18
CA PHE A 440 -11.59 3.10 16.82
C PHE A 440 -12.86 2.53 17.44
N SER A 441 -13.11 1.23 17.25
CA SER A 441 -14.32 0.58 17.78
C SER A 441 -14.39 0.60 19.30
N GLN A 442 -13.28 0.28 20.01
CA GLN A 442 -13.20 0.38 21.46
C GLN A 442 -13.34 1.83 21.94
N GLY A 443 -12.72 2.76 21.22
CA GLY A 443 -12.86 4.19 21.48
C GLY A 443 -14.31 4.63 21.38
N LEU A 444 -14.99 4.28 20.29
CA LEU A 444 -16.40 4.64 20.07
C LEU A 444 -17.31 4.02 21.14
N SER A 445 -17.17 2.71 21.40
CA SER A 445 -17.99 2.02 22.40
C SER A 445 -17.80 2.54 23.82
N SER A 446 -16.61 3.06 24.16
CA SER A 446 -16.33 3.64 25.48
C SER A 446 -16.73 5.09 25.59
N GLN A 447 -16.61 5.88 24.51
CA GLN A 447 -16.88 7.33 24.52
C GLN A 447 -18.35 7.64 24.26
N LEU A 448 -19.06 6.87 23.43
CA LEU A 448 -20.45 7.15 23.09
C LEU A 448 -21.37 7.21 24.32
N PRO A 449 -21.36 6.24 25.27
CA PRO A 449 -22.17 6.34 26.48
C PRO A 449 -21.83 7.57 27.35
N LYS A 450 -20.52 7.92 27.42
CA LYS A 450 -20.06 9.09 28.18
C LYS A 450 -20.58 10.41 27.58
N GLN A 451 -20.52 10.52 26.24
CA GLN A 451 -20.98 11.71 25.54
C GLN A 451 -22.51 11.82 25.57
N LEU A 452 -23.25 10.70 25.49
CA LEU A 452 -24.71 10.67 25.61
C LEU A 452 -25.15 11.05 27.01
N SER A 453 -24.48 10.56 28.07
CA SER A 453 -24.78 10.96 29.46
C SER A 453 -24.43 12.44 29.74
N ALA A 454 -23.33 12.95 29.16
CA ALA A 454 -22.95 14.37 29.27
C ALA A 454 -23.94 15.30 28.52
N ALA A 455 -24.69 14.78 27.55
CA ALA A 455 -25.72 15.53 26.83
C ALA A 455 -27.04 15.67 27.60
N HIS A 456 -27.11 15.22 28.85
CA HIS A 456 -28.28 15.31 29.74
C HIS A 456 -29.57 14.72 29.15
N LEU A 457 -29.41 13.61 28.39
CA LEU A 457 -30.53 12.88 27.81
C LEU A 457 -31.30 12.09 28.88
N PRO A 458 -32.62 11.88 28.72
CA PRO A 458 -33.39 10.99 29.58
C PRO A 458 -32.76 9.58 29.63
N ILE A 459 -32.66 9.00 30.84
CA ILE A 459 -32.00 7.69 31.06
C ILE A 459 -32.56 6.59 30.19
N GLN A 460 -33.86 6.65 29.90
CA GLN A 460 -34.53 5.68 29.01
C GLN A 460 -33.99 5.71 27.56
N LEU A 461 -33.57 6.89 27.10
CA LEU A 461 -32.98 7.02 25.76
C LEU A 461 -31.49 6.58 25.75
N THR A 462 -30.75 6.84 26.82
CA THR A 462 -29.33 6.42 26.88
C THR A 462 -29.16 4.90 26.88
N THR A 463 -30.08 4.15 27.52
CA THR A 463 -30.07 2.69 27.53
C THR A 463 -30.41 2.08 26.16
N HIS A 464 -31.34 2.68 25.41
CA HIS A 464 -31.65 2.24 24.06
C HIS A 464 -30.48 2.40 23.08
N PHE A 465 -29.69 3.45 23.20
CA PHE A 465 -28.56 3.71 22.32
C PHE A 465 -27.28 2.99 22.76
N SER A 466 -27.14 2.63 24.03
CA SER A 466 -25.94 1.91 24.53
C SER A 466 -25.92 0.41 24.18
N GLY A 467 -27.08 -0.18 23.89
CA GLY A 467 -27.23 -1.63 23.66
C GLY A 467 -27.57 -2.03 22.21
N SER A 468 -27.95 -1.08 21.36
CA SER A 468 -28.32 -1.40 19.99
C SER A 468 -27.10 -1.31 19.07
N GLY A 469 -26.84 -2.34 18.27
CA GLY A 469 -25.87 -2.28 17.14
C GLY A 469 -26.23 -1.22 16.08
N ALA A 470 -27.15 -0.30 16.38
CA ALA A 470 -27.60 0.82 15.55
C ALA A 470 -26.46 1.76 15.15
N PHE A 471 -25.38 1.79 15.92
CA PHE A 471 -24.17 2.57 15.64
C PHE A 471 -22.99 1.69 15.23
N SER A 472 -23.23 0.52 14.63
CA SER A 472 -22.16 -0.27 14.02
C SER A 472 -21.53 0.51 12.86
N GLU A 473 -20.25 0.28 12.62
CA GLU A 473 -19.44 0.95 11.59
C GLU A 473 -20.12 0.92 10.20
N ASN A 474 -20.78 -0.19 9.88
CA ASN A 474 -21.51 -0.38 8.61
C ASN A 474 -22.76 0.51 8.50
N ASN A 475 -23.45 0.79 9.60
CA ASN A 475 -24.65 1.63 9.61
C ASN A 475 -24.29 3.13 9.62
N ILE A 476 -23.15 3.49 10.20
CA ILE A 476 -22.68 4.88 10.29
C ILE A 476 -22.08 5.34 8.95
N ALA A 477 -21.40 4.48 8.23
CA ALA A 477 -20.74 4.81 6.96
C ALA A 477 -21.74 5.08 5.79
N SER A 478 -22.99 4.63 5.91
CA SER A 478 -24.02 4.81 4.85
C SER A 478 -24.79 6.14 4.93
N VAL A 479 -24.36 7.12 5.78
CA VAL A 479 -25.26 8.16 6.27
C VAL A 479 -24.91 9.55 5.79
N GLY A 480 -25.58 10.00 4.75
CA GLY A 480 -25.64 11.42 4.37
C GLY A 480 -26.52 12.28 5.29
N ASN A 481 -27.32 11.69 6.19
CA ASN A 481 -28.20 12.39 7.10
C ASN A 481 -28.37 11.60 8.41
N LEU A 482 -27.39 11.74 9.33
CA LEU A 482 -27.33 11.05 10.63
C LEU A 482 -28.64 11.15 11.42
N GLY A 483 -29.28 12.31 11.39
CA GLY A 483 -30.54 12.51 12.10
C GLY A 483 -31.67 11.59 11.62
N GLN A 484 -31.80 11.37 10.31
CA GLN A 484 -32.80 10.46 9.75
C GLN A 484 -32.48 8.99 10.07
N THR A 485 -31.22 8.63 10.02
CA THR A 485 -30.79 7.24 10.33
C THR A 485 -31.01 6.91 11.79
N ILE A 486 -30.68 7.84 12.70
CA ILE A 486 -31.01 7.68 14.12
C ILE A 486 -32.52 7.46 14.31
N LEU A 487 -33.35 8.26 13.64
CA LEU A 487 -34.81 8.10 13.72
C LEU A 487 -35.30 6.79 13.10
N GLN A 488 -34.64 6.27 12.07
CA GLN A 488 -34.99 4.98 11.45
C GLN A 488 -34.58 3.79 12.33
N ALA A 489 -33.44 3.90 13.01
CA ALA A 489 -32.93 2.88 13.93
C ALA A 489 -33.78 2.76 15.22
N VAL A 490 -34.56 3.79 15.54
CA VAL A 490 -35.42 3.82 16.73
C VAL A 490 -36.82 3.27 16.38
N PRO A 491 -37.41 2.40 17.25
CA PRO A 491 -38.79 1.92 17.06
C PRO A 491 -39.78 3.07 16.84
N ALA A 492 -40.78 2.86 15.98
CA ALA A 492 -41.72 3.93 15.61
C ALA A 492 -42.42 4.59 16.82
N SER A 493 -42.68 3.81 17.88
CA SER A 493 -43.23 4.29 19.15
C SER A 493 -42.36 5.29 19.90
N ALA A 494 -41.03 5.17 19.81
CA ALA A 494 -40.07 6.03 20.52
C ALA A 494 -39.59 7.24 19.69
N ARG A 495 -39.93 7.31 18.39
CA ARG A 495 -39.46 8.40 17.49
C ARG A 495 -39.91 9.79 17.93
N ALA A 496 -41.16 9.89 18.46
CA ALA A 496 -41.68 11.16 18.96
C ALA A 496 -40.90 11.68 20.18
N GLU A 497 -40.45 10.78 21.04
CA GLU A 497 -39.65 11.12 22.24
C GLU A 497 -38.20 11.47 21.89
N VAL A 498 -37.62 10.84 20.87
CA VAL A 498 -36.23 11.09 20.43
C VAL A 498 -36.08 12.40 19.65
N ARG A 499 -37.11 12.79 18.89
CA ARG A 499 -37.09 13.96 18.00
C ARG A 499 -36.65 15.27 18.65
N PRO A 500 -37.07 15.64 19.87
CA PRO A 500 -36.61 16.86 20.56
C PRO A 500 -35.10 16.84 20.89
N TYR A 501 -34.54 15.65 21.13
CA TYR A 501 -33.15 15.46 21.55
C TYR A 501 -32.20 15.11 20.41
N LEU A 502 -32.71 15.06 19.18
CA LEU A 502 -31.96 14.59 18.02
C LEU A 502 -30.63 15.32 17.82
N ASN A 503 -30.63 16.66 17.93
CA ASN A 503 -29.42 17.46 17.79
C ASN A 503 -28.40 17.17 18.91
N GLN A 504 -28.86 16.90 20.12
CA GLN A 504 -27.98 16.56 21.25
C GLN A 504 -27.35 15.18 21.04
N ILE A 505 -28.11 14.21 20.55
CA ILE A 505 -27.66 12.85 20.20
C ILE A 505 -26.62 12.92 19.06
N VAL A 506 -26.91 13.67 18.00
CA VAL A 506 -25.98 13.88 16.88
C VAL A 506 -24.69 14.52 17.34
N ASN A 507 -24.75 15.56 18.18
CA ASN A 507 -23.55 16.21 18.72
C ASN A 507 -22.74 15.27 19.64
N ALA A 508 -23.41 14.48 20.48
CA ALA A 508 -22.75 13.47 21.31
C ALA A 508 -22.04 12.41 20.46
N LEU A 509 -22.67 11.98 19.36
CA LEU A 509 -22.08 11.04 18.41
C LEU A 509 -20.87 11.65 17.69
N HIS A 510 -20.96 12.89 17.20
CA HIS A 510 -19.83 13.60 16.57
C HIS A 510 -18.64 13.75 17.53
N ASN A 511 -18.89 14.06 18.81
CA ASN A 511 -17.85 14.13 19.84
C ASN A 511 -17.21 12.76 20.08
N ALA A 512 -18.04 11.71 20.27
CA ALA A 512 -17.55 10.34 20.49
C ALA A 512 -16.72 9.84 19.30
N MET A 513 -17.20 10.08 18.07
CA MET A 513 -16.50 9.74 16.85
C MET A 513 -15.16 10.48 16.72
N SER A 514 -15.12 11.77 16.99
CA SER A 514 -13.89 12.55 16.91
C SER A 514 -12.84 12.07 17.92
N LEU A 515 -13.25 11.74 19.15
CA LEU A 515 -12.35 11.17 20.17
C LEU A 515 -11.86 9.76 19.79
N ALA A 516 -12.74 8.92 19.26
CA ALA A 516 -12.36 7.59 18.77
C ALA A 516 -11.36 7.67 17.61
N LEU A 517 -11.59 8.60 16.66
CA LEU A 517 -10.67 8.87 15.56
C LEU A 517 -9.34 9.46 16.02
N GLY A 518 -9.35 10.32 17.04
CA GLY A 518 -8.13 10.77 17.72
C GLY A 518 -7.29 9.58 18.23
N GLY A 519 -7.96 8.55 18.79
CA GLY A 519 -7.33 7.28 19.18
C GLY A 519 -6.64 6.55 18.02
N VAL A 520 -7.25 6.52 16.85
CA VAL A 520 -6.65 5.94 15.62
C VAL A 520 -5.34 6.64 15.26
N PHE A 521 -5.30 7.97 15.37
CA PHE A 521 -4.10 8.74 15.04
C PHE A 521 -2.96 8.57 16.06
N TRP A 522 -3.23 8.10 17.28
CA TRP A 522 -2.19 7.63 18.20
C TRP A 522 -1.50 6.37 17.67
N VAL A 523 -2.23 5.45 17.02
CA VAL A 523 -1.64 4.28 16.35
C VAL A 523 -0.76 4.73 15.18
N ALA A 524 -1.27 5.66 14.36
CA ALA A 524 -0.52 6.24 13.25
C ALA A 524 0.76 6.95 13.73
N LEU A 525 0.67 7.75 14.79
CA LEU A 525 1.80 8.41 15.43
C LEU A 525 2.84 7.42 15.93
N SER A 526 2.41 6.34 16.59
CA SER A 526 3.31 5.27 17.05
C SER A 526 4.06 4.62 15.88
N GLY A 527 3.35 4.32 14.79
CA GLY A 527 3.98 3.81 13.56
C GLY A 527 4.99 4.79 12.95
N ALA A 528 4.66 6.08 12.91
CA ALA A 528 5.56 7.13 12.40
C ALA A 528 6.82 7.25 13.28
N VAL A 529 6.68 7.24 14.62
CA VAL A 529 7.81 7.30 15.57
C VAL A 529 8.69 6.06 15.44
N LEU A 530 8.11 4.86 15.39
CA LEU A 530 8.88 3.62 15.22
C LEU A 530 9.60 3.58 13.87
N GLY A 531 8.96 4.06 12.79
CA GLY A 531 9.58 4.23 11.48
C GLY A 531 10.73 5.23 11.50
N PHE A 532 10.60 6.34 12.22
CA PHE A 532 11.65 7.32 12.44
C PHE A 532 12.84 6.71 13.21
N LEU A 533 12.59 6.00 14.30
CA LEU A 533 13.62 5.33 15.09
C LEU A 533 14.35 4.26 14.27
N ALA A 534 13.62 3.45 13.48
CA ALA A 534 14.22 2.50 12.56
C ALA A 534 15.13 3.20 11.54
N THR A 535 14.69 4.35 11.00
CA THR A 535 15.49 5.14 10.05
C THR A 535 16.73 5.75 10.70
N LEU A 536 16.69 6.13 11.98
CA LEU A 536 17.89 6.59 12.72
C LEU A 536 18.96 5.51 12.80
N VAL A 537 18.54 4.26 12.98
CA VAL A 537 19.46 3.09 13.06
C VAL A 537 20.11 2.78 11.70
N MET A 538 19.47 3.16 10.58
CA MET A 538 19.97 2.92 9.23
C MET A 538 21.34 3.60 9.00
N ARG A 539 22.28 2.87 8.37
CA ARG A 539 23.53 3.47 7.89
C ARG A 539 23.34 4.03 6.49
N GLU A 540 23.81 5.23 6.24
CA GLU A 540 23.78 5.83 4.91
C GLU A 540 24.89 5.19 4.06
N LEU A 541 24.48 4.51 2.98
CA LEU A 541 25.38 3.93 2.01
C LEU A 541 25.50 4.90 0.82
N PRO A 542 26.70 5.11 0.26
CA PRO A 542 26.84 5.91 -0.94
C PRO A 542 26.03 5.29 -2.08
N LEU A 543 25.42 6.13 -2.90
CA LEU A 543 24.70 5.65 -4.08
C LEU A 543 25.71 5.14 -5.10
N ARG A 544 25.55 3.89 -5.54
CA ARG A 544 26.39 3.27 -6.56
C ARG A 544 26.39 4.15 -7.83
N GLY A 545 27.57 4.41 -8.41
CA GLY A 545 27.75 5.31 -9.57
C GLY A 545 27.89 6.79 -9.20
N SER A 546 28.09 7.14 -7.93
CA SER A 546 28.62 8.46 -7.56
C SER A 546 30.11 8.50 -7.90
N GLY A 547 30.57 9.59 -8.57
CA GLY A 547 31.96 9.71 -9.03
C GLY A 547 33.06 9.64 -7.94
N ARG A 548 32.66 9.49 -6.67
CA ARG A 548 33.55 9.19 -5.56
C ARG A 548 33.98 7.72 -5.53
N GLN A 549 33.12 6.78 -5.95
CA GLN A 549 33.49 5.36 -6.05
C GLN A 549 34.37 5.07 -7.26
N ALA A 550 34.12 5.73 -8.40
CA ALA A 550 35.01 5.63 -9.56
C ALA A 550 36.45 6.10 -9.20
N GLY A 551 36.58 7.16 -8.39
CA GLY A 551 37.87 7.64 -7.93
C GLY A 551 38.51 6.80 -6.82
N GLU A 552 37.75 6.07 -6.01
CA GLU A 552 38.23 5.12 -5.01
C GLU A 552 38.58 3.77 -5.66
N GLU A 553 37.79 3.29 -6.59
CA GLU A 553 38.06 2.08 -7.38
C GLU A 553 39.27 2.29 -8.34
N GLU A 554 39.40 3.48 -8.95
CA GLU A 554 40.60 3.84 -9.70
C GLU A 554 41.87 3.95 -8.80
N ARG A 555 41.74 4.43 -7.56
CA ARG A 555 42.87 4.44 -6.61
C ARG A 555 43.24 3.05 -6.10
N GLU A 556 42.24 2.23 -5.74
CA GLU A 556 42.46 0.83 -5.35
C GLU A 556 43.01 -0.02 -6.52
N ALA A 557 42.59 0.24 -7.76
CA ALA A 557 43.15 -0.40 -8.93
C ALA A 557 44.58 0.07 -9.23
N ALA A 558 44.87 1.36 -9.03
CA ALA A 558 46.21 1.90 -9.18
C ALA A 558 47.17 1.47 -8.04
N GLU A 559 46.65 1.23 -6.83
CA GLU A 559 47.42 0.69 -5.70
C GLU A 559 47.62 -0.83 -5.80
N ALA A 560 46.79 -1.53 -6.59
CA ALA A 560 46.88 -2.97 -6.84
C ALA A 560 47.76 -3.35 -8.04
N GLU A 561 48.22 -2.39 -8.87
CA GLU A 561 49.20 -2.65 -9.91
C GLU A 561 50.58 -2.84 -9.24
N PRO A 562 51.19 -4.03 -9.30
CA PRO A 562 52.53 -4.23 -8.73
C PRO A 562 53.52 -3.38 -9.51
N GLU A 563 54.29 -2.56 -8.80
CA GLU A 563 55.48 -1.87 -9.34
C GLU A 563 56.31 -2.86 -10.17
N MET A 564 56.28 -2.70 -11.47
CA MET A 564 57.25 -3.41 -12.32
C MET A 564 58.63 -2.86 -12.04
N VAL A 565 59.36 -3.58 -11.21
CA VAL A 565 60.79 -3.31 -10.98
C VAL A 565 61.49 -3.50 -12.33
N PRO A 566 62.18 -2.48 -12.86
CA PRO A 566 62.95 -2.66 -14.07
C PRO A 566 64.16 -3.52 -13.74
N THR A 567 64.21 -4.74 -14.26
CA THR A 567 65.41 -5.58 -14.27
C THR A 567 66.41 -4.97 -15.25
N ALA A 568 67.55 -4.50 -14.70
CA ALA A 568 68.71 -4.05 -15.45
C ALA A 568 69.49 -5.23 -16.09
#